data_4941b0a9253ceafcb0eefddb46e81000
#
_entry.id   4941b0a9253ceafcb0eefddb46e81000
#
_cell.length_a   1.000
_cell.length_b   1.000
_cell.length_c   1.000
_cell.angle_alpha   90.00
_cell.angle_beta   90.00
_cell.angle_gamma   90.00
#
_symmetry.space_group_name_H-M   'P 1'
#
loop_
_entity.id
_entity.type
_entity.pdbx_description
1 polymer ?
#
loop_
_entity_poly.entity_id
_entity_poly.type
_entity_poly.pdbx_seq_one_letter_code
_entity_poly.pdbx_strand_id
1 'polypeptide(L)'
;KIKQMDKTEIVQIASQMSTREELLALLNRIKQDEIRELGFDADKFYPFTMKQLLYYCNPNHVFHRYRQFKIKKKSGGFRQITAPRNRSFMMLLQSVNEILKAIYTPSDYAMGFTEKRSVVTNAAVHKGQNYVFNIDLKDFFPSVEQGRVMKRLTLNPFNFSPQIALLISGLCSMRVKREQPIETKQHDLDKQFMYVLPQGAPTSPIITNMVCDTLDRRLAGLAKRFGLRYTRYADDITFSSMHYVYSGNGEFTKELARIINTQGFVINEAKTRLQKLGSRQEVTGILVSDKLNVTKKYVREIRSLLYIWDKYGYSAAMSRFFPKYKAEKGHIKKGNPELTNVLDGKLMYLKMVKGDADSVYVRLYTKFQELVNRDTGPSKTNSYGITYIESFPILEFEKDKNTDITIHHKDANKRYATFRLGETHQVASINKDVTPDDEQQKKKLAISCCKNFKGERFWLIHLVDKMTEFKPKPVDIDELNKDLDLLLGI
;
A
#
# COMPACT_ATOMS: atom_id res chain seq x y z
N LYS A 1 18.80 -2.38 -28.39
CA LYS A 1 17.85 -2.18 -27.26
C LYS A 1 16.45 -2.29 -27.82
N ILE A 2 15.70 -3.35 -27.52
CA ILE A 2 14.28 -3.46 -27.88
C ILE A 2 13.55 -2.41 -27.03
N LYS A 3 12.86 -1.47 -27.67
CA LYS A 3 12.11 -0.40 -27.02
C LYS A 3 10.94 -1.03 -26.25
N GLN A 4 10.75 -0.60 -24.98
CA GLN A 4 9.58 -0.95 -24.18
C GLN A 4 8.30 -0.49 -24.89
N MET A 5 7.22 -1.28 -24.80
CA MET A 5 5.92 -0.89 -25.35
C MET A 5 5.36 0.32 -24.61
N ASP A 6 5.00 1.34 -25.35
CA ASP A 6 4.25 2.47 -24.79
C ASP A 6 2.72 2.18 -24.78
N LYS A 7 1.97 3.04 -24.10
CA LYS A 7 0.50 2.89 -24.02
C LYS A 7 -0.15 2.90 -25.38
N THR A 8 0.35 3.65 -26.34
CA THR A 8 -0.19 3.79 -27.70
C THR A 8 -0.04 2.47 -28.47
N GLU A 9 1.10 1.84 -28.34
CA GLU A 9 1.39 0.55 -28.98
C GLU A 9 0.51 -0.56 -28.40
N ILE A 10 0.30 -0.58 -27.05
CA ILE A 10 -0.63 -1.53 -26.41
C ILE A 10 -2.05 -1.34 -26.95
N VAL A 11 -2.53 -0.09 -27.05
CA VAL A 11 -3.88 0.22 -27.59
C VAL A 11 -4.01 -0.23 -29.04
N GLN A 12 -3.01 0.03 -29.88
CA GLN A 12 -3.02 -0.36 -31.29
C GLN A 12 -3.13 -1.88 -31.45
N ILE A 13 -2.28 -2.64 -30.75
CA ILE A 13 -2.31 -4.11 -30.81
C ILE A 13 -3.65 -4.63 -30.26
N ALA A 14 -4.08 -4.12 -29.11
CA ALA A 14 -5.31 -4.57 -28.46
C ALA A 14 -6.56 -4.30 -29.29
N SER A 15 -6.61 -3.18 -30.05
CA SER A 15 -7.74 -2.83 -30.91
C SER A 15 -7.91 -3.75 -32.13
N GLN A 16 -6.83 -4.40 -32.58
CA GLN A 16 -6.83 -5.34 -33.69
C GLN A 16 -6.98 -6.80 -33.24
N MET A 17 -6.89 -7.06 -31.95
CA MET A 17 -6.87 -8.38 -31.36
C MET A 17 -8.24 -9.05 -31.44
N SER A 18 -8.31 -10.22 -32.05
CA SER A 18 -9.52 -11.01 -32.24
C SER A 18 -9.43 -12.45 -31.74
N THR A 19 -8.22 -13.00 -31.67
CA THR A 19 -7.94 -14.39 -31.32
C THR A 19 -7.27 -14.52 -29.94
N ARG A 20 -7.35 -15.70 -29.32
CA ARG A 20 -6.68 -16.01 -28.06
C ARG A 20 -5.15 -16.04 -28.17
N GLU A 21 -4.66 -16.41 -29.38
CA GLU A 21 -3.24 -16.44 -29.74
C GLU A 21 -2.65 -15.01 -29.69
N GLU A 22 -3.37 -14.04 -30.25
CA GLU A 22 -2.99 -12.62 -30.25
C GLU A 22 -3.03 -12.06 -28.81
N LEU A 23 -4.04 -12.41 -28.01
CA LEU A 23 -4.09 -12.05 -26.60
C LEU A 23 -2.87 -12.60 -25.84
N LEU A 24 -2.55 -13.89 -26.04
CA LEU A 24 -1.39 -14.52 -25.41
C LEU A 24 -0.08 -13.85 -25.80
N ALA A 25 0.07 -13.50 -27.09
CA ALA A 25 1.26 -12.81 -27.59
C ALA A 25 1.43 -11.44 -26.92
N LEU A 26 0.35 -10.64 -26.83
CA LEU A 26 0.37 -9.34 -26.16
C LEU A 26 0.70 -9.47 -24.66
N LEU A 27 0.08 -10.42 -23.95
CA LEU A 27 0.35 -10.69 -22.54
C LEU A 27 1.82 -11.07 -22.28
N ASN A 28 2.40 -11.87 -23.17
CA ASN A 28 3.80 -12.27 -23.09
C ASN A 28 4.76 -11.11 -23.34
N ARG A 29 4.43 -10.23 -24.29
CA ARG A 29 5.22 -9.04 -24.58
C ARG A 29 5.24 -8.07 -23.39
N ILE A 30 4.08 -7.80 -22.78
CA ILE A 30 3.98 -6.97 -21.57
C ILE A 30 4.79 -7.59 -20.42
N LYS A 31 4.64 -8.90 -20.17
CA LYS A 31 5.39 -9.61 -19.15
C LYS A 31 6.90 -9.49 -19.37
N GLN A 32 7.38 -9.57 -20.59
CA GLN A 32 8.79 -9.44 -20.93
C GLN A 32 9.33 -8.06 -20.57
N ASP A 33 8.54 -7.01 -20.87
CA ASP A 33 8.90 -5.63 -20.53
C ASP A 33 8.94 -5.41 -19.00
N GLU A 34 7.94 -5.92 -18.25
CA GLU A 34 7.95 -5.87 -16.76
C GLU A 34 9.18 -6.55 -16.15
N ILE A 35 9.59 -7.70 -16.70
CA ILE A 35 10.77 -8.44 -16.20
C ILE A 35 12.05 -7.63 -16.44
N ARG A 36 12.16 -6.94 -17.60
CA ARG A 36 13.29 -6.05 -17.91
C ARG A 36 13.36 -4.86 -16.97
N GLU A 37 12.23 -4.22 -16.64
CA GLU A 37 12.17 -3.11 -15.67
C GLU A 37 12.66 -3.52 -14.29
N LEU A 38 12.37 -4.75 -13.88
CA LEU A 38 12.85 -5.32 -12.61
C LEU A 38 14.34 -5.68 -12.61
N GLY A 39 15.06 -5.45 -13.74
CA GLY A 39 16.49 -5.72 -13.87
C GLY A 39 16.85 -7.20 -13.98
N PHE A 40 15.88 -8.07 -14.28
CA PHE A 40 16.15 -9.48 -14.52
C PHE A 40 16.60 -9.71 -15.96
N ASP A 41 17.47 -10.74 -16.11
CA ASP A 41 17.98 -11.17 -17.39
C ASP A 41 16.85 -11.63 -18.32
N ALA A 42 16.75 -10.99 -19.49
CA ALA A 42 15.73 -11.30 -20.50
C ALA A 42 15.86 -12.73 -21.05
N ASP A 43 17.05 -13.33 -20.94
CA ASP A 43 17.30 -14.72 -21.39
C ASP A 43 16.66 -15.77 -20.47
N LYS A 44 16.24 -15.36 -19.27
CA LYS A 44 15.48 -16.21 -18.33
C LYS A 44 13.95 -15.96 -18.39
N PHE A 45 13.46 -15.49 -19.52
CA PHE A 45 12.04 -15.27 -19.73
C PHE A 45 11.30 -16.59 -20.00
N TYR A 46 10.34 -16.90 -19.14
CA TYR A 46 9.42 -18.02 -19.34
C TYR A 46 8.06 -17.47 -19.78
N PRO A 47 7.66 -17.59 -21.06
CA PRO A 47 6.39 -17.08 -21.55
C PRO A 47 5.20 -17.82 -20.92
N PHE A 48 4.06 -17.15 -20.85
CA PHE A 48 2.80 -17.85 -20.59
C PHE A 48 2.48 -18.76 -21.76
N THR A 49 2.01 -19.97 -21.45
CA THR A 49 1.56 -20.93 -22.47
C THR A 49 0.04 -20.83 -22.67
N MET A 50 -0.46 -21.26 -23.83
CA MET A 50 -1.90 -21.33 -24.09
C MET A 50 -2.62 -22.20 -23.06
N LYS A 51 -2.02 -23.32 -22.65
CA LYS A 51 -2.55 -24.19 -21.60
C LYS A 51 -2.72 -23.45 -20.27
N GLN A 52 -1.74 -22.61 -19.88
CA GLN A 52 -1.84 -21.78 -18.66
C GLN A 52 -2.92 -20.71 -18.80
N LEU A 53 -3.00 -20.01 -19.94
CA LEU A 53 -4.03 -19.00 -20.20
C LEU A 53 -5.43 -19.61 -20.05
N LEU A 54 -5.72 -20.69 -20.77
CA LEU A 54 -7.02 -21.35 -20.73
C LEU A 54 -7.35 -21.92 -19.33
N TYR A 55 -6.36 -22.49 -18.64
CA TYR A 55 -6.53 -22.96 -17.28
C TYR A 55 -6.93 -21.82 -16.31
N TYR A 56 -6.24 -20.68 -16.40
CA TYR A 56 -6.52 -19.53 -15.55
C TYR A 56 -7.77 -18.74 -15.97
N CYS A 57 -8.23 -18.84 -17.22
CA CYS A 57 -9.50 -18.25 -17.64
C CYS A 57 -10.74 -18.96 -17.06
N ASN A 58 -10.61 -20.19 -16.57
CA ASN A 58 -11.72 -20.90 -15.98
C ASN A 58 -11.94 -20.46 -14.52
N PRO A 59 -13.00 -19.71 -14.22
CA PRO A 59 -13.25 -19.21 -12.86
C PRO A 59 -13.61 -20.30 -11.86
N ASN A 60 -13.90 -21.53 -12.31
CA ASN A 60 -14.16 -22.68 -11.43
C ASN A 60 -12.90 -23.16 -10.67
N HIS A 61 -11.71 -22.89 -11.18
CA HIS A 61 -10.45 -23.28 -10.55
C HIS A 61 -10.06 -22.35 -9.37
N VAL A 62 -11.00 -21.98 -8.48
CA VAL A 62 -10.82 -20.98 -7.42
C VAL A 62 -9.65 -21.33 -6.50
N PHE A 63 -9.60 -22.57 -6.01
CA PHE A 63 -8.59 -23.00 -5.02
C PHE A 63 -7.16 -23.01 -5.57
N HIS A 64 -6.99 -23.19 -6.86
CA HIS A 64 -5.67 -23.15 -7.53
C HIS A 64 -5.25 -21.75 -7.93
N ARG A 65 -6.22 -20.85 -8.15
CA ARG A 65 -6.00 -19.47 -8.60
C ARG A 65 -5.83 -18.49 -7.44
N TYR A 66 -6.63 -18.63 -6.40
CA TYR A 66 -6.72 -17.69 -5.29
C TYR A 66 -6.43 -18.34 -3.94
N ARG A 67 -5.87 -17.56 -3.04
CA ARG A 67 -5.82 -17.83 -1.60
C ARG A 67 -6.69 -16.83 -0.87
N GLN A 68 -7.37 -17.28 0.16
CA GLN A 68 -8.20 -16.43 1.00
C GLN A 68 -7.59 -16.26 2.37
N PHE A 69 -7.62 -15.05 2.89
CA PHE A 69 -7.20 -14.74 4.26
C PHE A 69 -7.96 -13.53 4.79
N LYS A 70 -8.01 -13.41 6.11
CA LYS A 70 -8.74 -12.34 6.79
C LYS A 70 -7.78 -11.26 7.29
N ILE A 71 -8.14 -9.99 7.10
CA ILE A 71 -7.44 -8.82 7.64
C ILE A 71 -8.36 -8.12 8.63
N LYS A 72 -7.84 -7.76 9.82
CA LYS A 72 -8.60 -7.03 10.85
C LYS A 72 -8.95 -5.63 10.34
N LYS A 73 -10.22 -5.22 10.47
CA LYS A 73 -10.68 -3.85 10.16
C LYS A 73 -10.41 -2.93 11.34
N LYS A 74 -10.17 -1.64 11.09
CA LYS A 74 -10.04 -0.62 12.15
C LYS A 74 -11.31 -0.45 12.96
N SER A 75 -12.48 -0.65 12.35
CA SER A 75 -13.80 -0.58 12.99
C SER A 75 -14.22 -1.85 13.74
N GLY A 76 -13.30 -2.80 13.90
CA GLY A 76 -13.62 -4.14 14.40
C GLY A 76 -14.03 -5.12 13.27
N GLY A 77 -14.04 -6.43 13.59
CA GLY A 77 -14.32 -7.47 12.61
C GLY A 77 -13.20 -7.71 11.60
N PHE A 78 -13.49 -8.47 10.54
CA PHE A 78 -12.51 -8.89 9.56
C PHE A 78 -12.96 -8.53 8.14
N ARG A 79 -11.99 -8.30 7.27
CA ARG A 79 -12.16 -8.21 5.81
C ARG A 79 -11.56 -9.45 5.19
N GLN A 80 -12.32 -10.17 4.39
CA GLN A 80 -11.82 -11.30 3.62
C GLN A 80 -11.10 -10.78 2.37
N ILE A 81 -9.86 -11.20 2.20
CA ILE A 81 -9.06 -10.88 1.01
C ILE A 81 -8.89 -12.16 0.21
N THR A 82 -9.09 -12.03 -1.10
CA THR A 82 -8.92 -13.10 -2.07
C THR A 82 -7.84 -12.66 -3.07
N ALA A 83 -6.61 -13.08 -2.80
CA ALA A 83 -5.44 -12.69 -3.58
C ALA A 83 -4.95 -13.84 -4.48
N PRO A 84 -4.32 -13.54 -5.63
CA PRO A 84 -3.70 -14.56 -6.47
C PRO A 84 -2.74 -15.45 -5.66
N ARG A 85 -2.83 -16.77 -5.89
CA ARG A 85 -2.11 -17.77 -5.09
C ARG A 85 -0.65 -17.87 -5.45
N ASN A 86 -0.33 -17.79 -6.73
CA ASN A 86 1.02 -17.96 -7.24
C ASN A 86 1.47 -16.74 -8.08
N ARG A 87 2.80 -16.63 -8.26
CA ARG A 87 3.41 -15.51 -8.97
C ARG A 87 3.03 -15.49 -10.46
N SER A 88 2.93 -16.65 -11.11
CA SER A 88 2.58 -16.72 -12.54
C SER A 88 1.18 -16.16 -12.80
N PHE A 89 0.18 -16.54 -12.02
CA PHE A 89 -1.16 -15.99 -12.13
C PHE A 89 -1.22 -14.50 -11.76
N MET A 90 -0.45 -14.06 -10.75
CA MET A 90 -0.34 -12.64 -10.40
C MET A 90 0.19 -11.84 -11.59
N MET A 91 1.28 -12.26 -12.22
CA MET A 91 1.88 -11.59 -13.38
C MET A 91 0.90 -11.58 -14.57
N LEU A 92 0.18 -12.68 -14.81
CA LEU A 92 -0.84 -12.73 -15.87
C LEU A 92 -1.93 -11.67 -15.64
N LEU A 93 -2.43 -11.52 -14.42
CA LEU A 93 -3.40 -10.49 -14.08
C LEU A 93 -2.80 -9.07 -14.15
N GLN A 94 -1.52 -8.89 -13.83
CA GLN A 94 -0.82 -7.61 -13.98
C GLN A 94 -0.72 -7.22 -15.44
N SER A 95 -0.32 -8.15 -16.34
CA SER A 95 -0.29 -7.88 -17.78
C SER A 95 -1.69 -7.54 -18.34
N VAL A 96 -2.76 -8.21 -17.89
CA VAL A 96 -4.15 -7.83 -18.23
C VAL A 96 -4.46 -6.42 -17.73
N ASN A 97 -4.05 -6.08 -16.49
CA ASN A 97 -4.26 -4.77 -15.91
C ASN A 97 -3.61 -3.65 -16.73
N GLU A 98 -2.41 -3.87 -17.27
CA GLU A 98 -1.74 -2.90 -18.13
C GLU A 98 -2.48 -2.70 -19.47
N ILE A 99 -3.02 -3.77 -20.08
CA ILE A 99 -3.89 -3.63 -21.26
C ILE A 99 -5.12 -2.76 -20.94
N LEU A 100 -5.80 -3.06 -19.83
CA LEU A 100 -7.01 -2.32 -19.45
C LEU A 100 -6.70 -0.85 -19.13
N LYS A 101 -5.59 -0.55 -18.44
CA LYS A 101 -5.13 0.82 -18.15
C LYS A 101 -4.70 1.60 -19.39
N ALA A 102 -4.15 0.93 -20.39
CA ALA A 102 -3.77 1.59 -21.64
C ALA A 102 -5.00 2.10 -22.39
N ILE A 103 -6.08 1.32 -22.41
CA ILE A 103 -7.30 1.60 -23.19
C ILE A 103 -8.28 2.50 -22.43
N TYR A 104 -8.39 2.33 -21.11
CA TYR A 104 -9.46 2.94 -20.32
C TYR A 104 -9.01 4.19 -19.59
N THR A 105 -9.76 5.28 -19.79
CA THR A 105 -9.63 6.52 -19.02
C THR A 105 -10.79 6.60 -18.03
N PRO A 106 -10.49 6.60 -16.70
CA PRO A 106 -11.53 6.72 -15.68
C PRO A 106 -12.28 8.05 -15.72
N SER A 107 -13.56 8.00 -15.39
CA SER A 107 -14.42 9.17 -15.21
C SER A 107 -13.77 10.22 -14.27
N ASP A 108 -14.04 11.51 -14.50
CA ASP A 108 -13.54 12.60 -13.64
C ASP A 108 -14.02 12.51 -12.19
N TYR A 109 -15.11 11.79 -11.96
CA TYR A 109 -15.66 11.55 -10.63
C TYR A 109 -15.05 10.36 -9.89
N ALA A 110 -14.35 9.46 -10.61
CA ALA A 110 -13.68 8.30 -10.03
C ALA A 110 -12.34 8.69 -9.42
N MET A 111 -12.30 8.97 -8.13
CA MET A 111 -11.09 9.39 -7.41
C MET A 111 -10.24 8.23 -6.92
N GLY A 112 -10.86 7.09 -6.62
CA GLY A 112 -10.14 5.86 -6.21
C GLY A 112 -9.62 5.07 -7.40
N PHE A 113 -8.42 4.46 -7.24
CA PHE A 113 -7.79 3.60 -8.24
C PHE A 113 -7.47 4.31 -9.59
N THR A 114 -7.31 5.62 -9.56
CA THR A 114 -7.03 6.45 -10.72
C THR A 114 -5.67 7.10 -10.56
N GLU A 115 -4.82 7.03 -11.58
CA GLU A 115 -3.52 7.68 -11.59
C GLU A 115 -3.64 9.18 -11.33
N LYS A 116 -2.67 9.74 -10.60
CA LYS A 116 -2.60 11.17 -10.22
C LYS A 116 -3.77 11.66 -9.34
N ARG A 117 -4.68 10.78 -8.91
CA ARG A 117 -5.74 11.10 -7.95
C ARG A 117 -5.45 10.42 -6.60
N SER A 118 -5.88 11.06 -5.53
CA SER A 118 -5.59 10.62 -4.16
C SER A 118 -6.77 10.89 -3.23
N VAL A 119 -6.69 10.42 -1.99
CA VAL A 119 -7.65 10.79 -0.94
C VAL A 119 -7.72 12.30 -0.71
N VAL A 120 -6.61 13.02 -0.97
CA VAL A 120 -6.54 14.49 -0.82
C VAL A 120 -7.28 15.18 -1.96
N THR A 121 -7.06 14.76 -3.21
CA THR A 121 -7.79 15.33 -4.36
C THR A 121 -9.29 15.05 -4.25
N ASN A 122 -9.68 13.88 -3.75
CA ASN A 122 -11.06 13.54 -3.44
C ASN A 122 -11.65 14.49 -2.39
N ALA A 123 -10.99 14.64 -1.25
CA ALA A 123 -11.43 15.50 -0.17
C ALA A 123 -11.50 16.99 -0.57
N ALA A 124 -10.58 17.44 -1.43
CA ALA A 124 -10.51 18.83 -1.89
C ALA A 124 -11.78 19.29 -2.62
N VAL A 125 -12.46 18.39 -3.34
CA VAL A 125 -13.72 18.69 -4.02
C VAL A 125 -14.81 19.11 -3.02
N HIS A 126 -14.81 18.56 -1.82
CA HIS A 126 -15.85 18.72 -0.80
C HIS A 126 -15.49 19.75 0.29
N LYS A 127 -14.37 20.45 0.14
CA LYS A 127 -13.92 21.47 1.09
C LYS A 127 -14.89 22.65 1.17
N GLY A 128 -15.16 23.15 2.39
CA GLY A 128 -15.94 24.37 2.66
C GLY A 128 -17.42 24.21 2.36
N GLN A 129 -17.98 23.01 2.45
CA GLN A 129 -19.41 22.77 2.24
C GLN A 129 -20.16 22.68 3.58
N ASN A 130 -21.41 23.16 3.62
CA ASN A 130 -22.25 23.07 4.81
C ASN A 130 -22.67 21.64 5.13
N TYR A 131 -22.84 20.81 4.10
CA TYR A 131 -23.29 19.43 4.22
C TYR A 131 -22.36 18.52 3.44
N VAL A 132 -21.95 17.41 4.06
CA VAL A 132 -21.21 16.32 3.43
C VAL A 132 -21.94 15.02 3.69
N PHE A 133 -22.38 14.37 2.64
CA PHE A 133 -23.15 13.12 2.67
C PHE A 133 -22.31 11.99 2.09
N ASN A 134 -21.95 11.04 2.94
CA ASN A 134 -21.13 9.87 2.57
C ASN A 134 -22.01 8.62 2.53
N ILE A 135 -21.80 7.81 1.50
CA ILE A 135 -22.46 6.55 1.25
C ILE A 135 -21.39 5.49 0.97
N ASP A 136 -21.55 4.32 1.55
CA ASP A 136 -20.70 3.15 1.31
C ASP A 136 -21.52 2.10 0.57
N LEU A 137 -20.93 1.44 -0.43
CA LEU A 137 -21.58 0.35 -1.15
C LEU A 137 -21.22 -1.00 -0.52
N LYS A 138 -22.24 -1.84 -0.26
CA LYS A 138 -22.02 -3.19 0.26
C LYS A 138 -21.30 -4.04 -0.77
N ASP A 139 -20.34 -4.84 -0.31
CA ASP A 139 -19.67 -5.90 -1.08
C ASP A 139 -19.27 -5.46 -2.50
N PHE A 140 -18.70 -4.27 -2.61
CA PHE A 140 -18.47 -3.53 -3.86
C PHE A 140 -17.82 -4.39 -4.96
N PHE A 141 -16.72 -5.10 -4.67
CA PHE A 141 -16.09 -5.98 -5.66
C PHE A 141 -16.94 -7.22 -5.97
N PRO A 142 -17.44 -7.96 -4.96
CA PRO A 142 -18.31 -9.13 -5.23
C PRO A 142 -19.66 -8.79 -5.88
N SER A 143 -20.12 -7.54 -5.85
CA SER A 143 -21.34 -7.11 -6.56
C SER A 143 -21.14 -7.01 -8.08
N VAL A 144 -19.91 -7.06 -8.57
CA VAL A 144 -19.62 -7.01 -10.00
C VAL A 144 -19.50 -8.43 -10.55
N GLU A 145 -20.55 -8.88 -11.25
CA GLU A 145 -20.59 -10.20 -11.87
C GLU A 145 -19.79 -10.22 -13.19
N GLN A 146 -19.24 -11.40 -13.55
CA GLN A 146 -18.47 -11.64 -14.75
C GLN A 146 -19.20 -11.20 -16.03
N GLY A 147 -20.51 -11.45 -16.11
CA GLY A 147 -21.33 -11.06 -17.26
C GLY A 147 -21.31 -9.53 -17.53
N ARG A 148 -21.31 -8.73 -16.45
CA ARG A 148 -21.17 -7.26 -16.57
C ARG A 148 -19.79 -6.86 -17.07
N VAL A 149 -18.75 -7.52 -16.58
CA VAL A 149 -17.36 -7.30 -17.04
C VAL A 149 -17.24 -7.65 -18.51
N MET A 150 -17.70 -8.84 -18.91
CA MET A 150 -17.70 -9.29 -20.30
C MET A 150 -18.42 -8.29 -21.21
N LYS A 151 -19.64 -7.89 -20.85
CA LYS A 151 -20.42 -6.90 -21.62
C LYS A 151 -19.67 -5.56 -21.71
N ARG A 152 -19.02 -5.10 -20.63
CA ARG A 152 -18.27 -3.84 -20.65
C ARG A 152 -17.07 -3.90 -21.60
N LEU A 153 -16.42 -5.05 -21.67
CA LEU A 153 -15.27 -5.28 -22.58
C LEU A 153 -15.65 -5.35 -24.06
N THR A 154 -16.91 -5.67 -24.40
CA THR A 154 -17.39 -5.64 -25.79
C THR A 154 -17.85 -4.26 -26.26
N LEU A 155 -17.90 -3.28 -25.36
CA LEU A 155 -18.33 -1.91 -25.67
C LEU A 155 -17.13 -0.96 -25.76
N ASN A 156 -17.33 0.21 -26.40
CA ASN A 156 -16.35 1.28 -26.46
C ASN A 156 -15.86 1.68 -25.03
N PRO A 157 -14.56 1.89 -24.81
CA PRO A 157 -13.45 1.99 -25.78
C PRO A 157 -12.77 0.65 -26.12
N PHE A 158 -13.15 -0.46 -25.49
CA PHE A 158 -12.47 -1.75 -25.66
C PHE A 158 -12.81 -2.43 -26.98
N ASN A 159 -14.09 -2.56 -27.31
CA ASN A 159 -14.63 -3.21 -28.50
C ASN A 159 -14.03 -4.61 -28.76
N PHE A 160 -13.69 -5.33 -27.69
CA PHE A 160 -13.13 -6.67 -27.82
C PHE A 160 -14.15 -7.66 -28.40
N SER A 161 -13.67 -8.62 -29.15
CA SER A 161 -14.50 -9.74 -29.62
C SER A 161 -15.10 -10.48 -28.42
N PRO A 162 -16.28 -11.12 -28.51
CA PRO A 162 -16.88 -11.90 -27.45
C PRO A 162 -15.93 -12.96 -26.86
N GLN A 163 -15.06 -13.54 -27.68
CA GLN A 163 -14.07 -14.53 -27.28
C GLN A 163 -13.03 -13.91 -26.33
N ILE A 164 -12.45 -12.77 -26.71
CA ILE A 164 -11.46 -12.06 -25.89
C ILE A 164 -12.09 -11.54 -24.60
N ALA A 165 -13.29 -10.96 -24.68
CA ALA A 165 -14.02 -10.47 -23.53
C ALA A 165 -14.33 -11.59 -22.52
N LEU A 166 -14.68 -12.80 -23.01
CA LEU A 166 -14.91 -13.98 -22.16
C LEU A 166 -13.61 -14.42 -21.47
N LEU A 167 -12.50 -14.49 -22.19
CA LEU A 167 -11.21 -14.89 -21.62
C LEU A 167 -10.75 -13.90 -20.53
N ILE A 168 -10.77 -12.61 -20.82
CA ILE A 168 -10.36 -11.57 -19.86
C ILE A 168 -11.30 -11.55 -18.63
N SER A 169 -12.62 -11.59 -18.87
CA SER A 169 -13.57 -11.62 -17.75
C SER A 169 -13.44 -12.88 -16.88
N GLY A 170 -13.16 -14.04 -17.51
CA GLY A 170 -12.88 -15.28 -16.80
C GLY A 170 -11.61 -15.23 -15.95
N LEU A 171 -10.51 -14.66 -16.47
CA LEU A 171 -9.27 -14.42 -15.73
C LEU A 171 -9.53 -13.58 -14.48
N CYS A 172 -10.35 -12.54 -14.61
CA CYS A 172 -10.56 -11.54 -13.56
C CYS A 172 -11.65 -11.92 -12.54
N SER A 173 -12.41 -12.99 -12.78
CA SER A 173 -13.52 -13.41 -11.92
C SER A 173 -13.20 -14.67 -11.13
N MET A 174 -13.93 -14.89 -10.04
CA MET A 174 -13.89 -16.11 -9.25
C MET A 174 -15.30 -16.63 -8.98
N ARG A 175 -15.43 -17.94 -8.84
CA ARG A 175 -16.67 -18.61 -8.46
C ARG A 175 -16.92 -18.44 -6.96
N VAL A 176 -18.12 -18.01 -6.59
CA VAL A 176 -18.60 -17.96 -5.20
C VAL A 176 -19.98 -18.59 -5.09
N LYS A 177 -20.31 -19.14 -3.92
CA LYS A 177 -21.65 -19.67 -3.66
C LYS A 177 -22.62 -18.50 -3.43
N ARG A 178 -23.82 -18.55 -4.01
CA ARG A 178 -24.89 -17.57 -3.74
C ARG A 178 -25.36 -17.70 -2.30
N GLU A 179 -25.60 -16.57 -1.62
CA GLU A 179 -26.14 -16.56 -0.26
C GLU A 179 -27.59 -17.04 -0.23
N GLN A 180 -28.37 -16.68 -1.27
CA GLN A 180 -29.74 -17.16 -1.47
C GLN A 180 -29.74 -18.09 -2.68
N PRO A 181 -29.93 -19.40 -2.46
CA PRO A 181 -30.06 -20.35 -3.55
C PRO A 181 -31.28 -20.00 -4.43
N ILE A 182 -31.10 -20.01 -5.74
CA ILE A 182 -32.26 -19.95 -6.65
C ILE A 182 -32.93 -21.30 -6.59
N GLU A 183 -34.25 -21.34 -6.37
CA GLU A 183 -35.04 -22.58 -6.45
C GLU A 183 -34.84 -23.17 -7.86
N THR A 184 -34.18 -24.31 -7.92
CA THR A 184 -33.87 -24.98 -9.19
C THR A 184 -34.12 -26.47 -9.06
N LYS A 185 -34.63 -27.08 -10.14
CA LYS A 185 -34.71 -28.53 -10.25
C LYS A 185 -33.31 -29.12 -10.03
N GLN A 186 -33.26 -30.30 -9.42
CA GLN A 186 -32.05 -30.98 -8.89
C GLN A 186 -30.83 -31.09 -9.82
N HIS A 187 -30.98 -30.77 -11.12
CA HIS A 187 -29.93 -30.86 -12.13
C HIS A 187 -29.13 -29.54 -12.42
N ASP A 188 -29.46 -28.42 -11.79
CA ASP A 188 -28.89 -27.11 -12.12
C ASP A 188 -28.00 -26.56 -10.99
N LEU A 189 -27.04 -27.39 -10.52
CA LEU A 189 -26.07 -27.05 -9.48
C LEU A 189 -25.27 -25.78 -9.78
N ASP A 190 -25.07 -25.45 -11.06
CA ASP A 190 -24.34 -24.25 -11.47
C ASP A 190 -25.09 -22.95 -11.12
N LYS A 191 -26.41 -22.97 -11.00
CA LYS A 191 -27.21 -21.81 -10.58
C LYS A 191 -27.01 -21.44 -9.10
N GLN A 192 -26.45 -22.34 -8.30
CA GLN A 192 -26.07 -22.06 -6.90
C GLN A 192 -24.83 -21.20 -6.77
N PHE A 193 -24.12 -20.98 -7.86
CA PHE A 193 -22.89 -20.22 -7.90
C PHE A 193 -23.05 -18.97 -8.76
N MET A 194 -22.20 -17.99 -8.47
CA MET A 194 -22.01 -16.77 -9.26
C MET A 194 -20.53 -16.51 -9.47
N TYR A 195 -20.21 -15.78 -10.53
CA TYR A 195 -18.85 -15.43 -10.87
C TYR A 195 -18.68 -13.92 -10.67
N VAL A 196 -17.78 -13.53 -9.77
CA VAL A 196 -17.66 -12.15 -9.29
C VAL A 196 -16.20 -11.69 -9.23
N LEU A 197 -15.97 -10.39 -9.13
CA LEU A 197 -14.63 -9.85 -8.91
C LEU A 197 -14.10 -10.19 -7.52
N PRO A 198 -12.87 -10.71 -7.40
CA PRO A 198 -12.24 -10.96 -6.11
C PRO A 198 -11.76 -9.67 -5.44
N GLN A 199 -11.93 -9.56 -4.14
CA GLN A 199 -11.33 -8.47 -3.37
C GLN A 199 -9.86 -8.78 -3.07
N GLY A 200 -8.93 -8.28 -3.90
CA GLY A 200 -7.49 -8.48 -3.74
C GLY A 200 -6.75 -8.93 -5.01
N ALA A 201 -7.44 -9.04 -6.14
CA ALA A 201 -6.78 -9.18 -7.44
C ALA A 201 -6.34 -7.81 -7.98
N PRO A 202 -5.23 -7.73 -8.74
CA PRO A 202 -4.72 -6.47 -9.27
C PRO A 202 -5.64 -5.81 -10.31
N THR A 203 -6.48 -6.60 -10.99
CA THR A 203 -7.42 -6.13 -12.02
C THR A 203 -8.74 -5.61 -11.45
N SER A 204 -9.14 -6.02 -10.25
CA SER A 204 -10.45 -5.64 -9.68
C SER A 204 -10.64 -4.12 -9.56
N PRO A 205 -9.64 -3.31 -9.16
CA PRO A 205 -9.78 -1.86 -9.06
C PRO A 205 -10.14 -1.16 -10.37
N ILE A 206 -9.44 -1.47 -11.45
CA ILE A 206 -9.71 -0.84 -12.76
C ILE A 206 -11.05 -1.31 -13.32
N ILE A 207 -11.35 -2.60 -13.20
CA ILE A 207 -12.61 -3.17 -13.71
C ILE A 207 -13.82 -2.57 -12.98
N THR A 208 -13.74 -2.34 -11.67
CA THR A 208 -14.83 -1.65 -10.96
C THR A 208 -15.02 -0.23 -11.47
N ASN A 209 -13.98 0.53 -11.77
CA ASN A 209 -14.10 1.84 -12.39
C ASN A 209 -14.77 1.77 -13.77
N MET A 210 -14.35 0.81 -14.63
CA MET A 210 -14.95 0.59 -15.95
C MET A 210 -16.45 0.27 -15.88
N VAL A 211 -16.86 -0.56 -14.93
CA VAL A 211 -18.27 -0.95 -14.74
C VAL A 211 -19.08 0.20 -14.13
N CYS A 212 -18.46 1.04 -13.30
CA CYS A 212 -19.10 2.17 -12.64
C CYS A 212 -19.24 3.43 -13.52
N ASP A 213 -18.74 3.45 -14.75
CA ASP A 213 -18.89 4.62 -15.65
C ASP A 213 -20.32 5.12 -15.78
N THR A 214 -21.27 4.21 -15.94
CA THR A 214 -22.69 4.56 -16.06
C THR A 214 -23.24 5.05 -14.72
N LEU A 215 -22.83 4.44 -13.61
CA LEU A 215 -23.17 4.90 -12.27
C LEU A 215 -22.66 6.33 -12.06
N ASP A 216 -21.38 6.58 -12.33
CA ASP A 216 -20.77 7.91 -12.16
C ASP A 216 -21.46 8.98 -12.99
N ARG A 217 -21.77 8.70 -14.28
CA ARG A 217 -22.51 9.66 -15.13
C ARG A 217 -23.90 9.98 -14.59
N ARG A 218 -24.65 8.97 -14.12
CA ARG A 218 -26.00 9.17 -13.57
C ARG A 218 -25.96 9.93 -12.25
N LEU A 219 -25.02 9.59 -11.35
CA LEU A 219 -24.87 10.28 -10.06
C LEU A 219 -24.35 11.69 -10.23
N ALA A 220 -23.47 11.95 -11.19
CA ALA A 220 -23.06 13.30 -11.55
C ALA A 220 -24.20 14.13 -12.12
N GLY A 221 -25.07 13.54 -12.95
CA GLY A 221 -26.29 14.17 -13.44
C GLY A 221 -27.26 14.51 -12.30
N LEU A 222 -27.43 13.58 -11.37
CA LEU A 222 -28.23 13.83 -10.15
C LEU A 222 -27.61 14.95 -9.31
N ALA A 223 -26.30 14.94 -9.09
CA ALA A 223 -25.60 16.00 -8.36
C ALA A 223 -25.80 17.35 -9.01
N LYS A 224 -25.65 17.45 -10.33
CA LYS A 224 -25.88 18.68 -11.09
C LYS A 224 -27.31 19.20 -10.93
N ARG A 225 -28.32 18.31 -11.02
CA ARG A 225 -29.75 18.66 -10.85
C ARG A 225 -30.02 19.30 -9.49
N PHE A 226 -29.39 18.83 -8.44
CA PHE A 226 -29.57 19.29 -7.07
C PHE A 226 -28.49 20.29 -6.60
N GLY A 227 -27.63 20.80 -7.47
CA GLY A 227 -26.55 21.74 -7.12
C GLY A 227 -25.52 21.20 -6.15
N LEU A 228 -25.18 19.90 -6.26
CA LEU A 228 -24.26 19.20 -5.38
C LEU A 228 -22.90 18.96 -6.07
N ARG A 229 -21.84 18.81 -5.26
CA ARG A 229 -20.58 18.23 -5.69
C ARG A 229 -20.65 16.72 -5.49
N TYR A 230 -20.03 15.96 -6.39
CA TYR A 230 -20.04 14.50 -6.39
C TYR A 230 -18.64 13.95 -6.66
N THR A 231 -18.24 12.94 -5.90
CA THR A 231 -17.07 12.08 -6.19
C THR A 231 -17.31 10.65 -5.70
N ARG A 232 -16.56 9.70 -6.28
CA ARG A 232 -16.52 8.31 -5.82
C ARG A 232 -15.07 7.88 -5.59
N TYR A 233 -14.78 7.39 -4.42
CA TYR A 233 -13.50 6.73 -4.08
C TYR A 233 -13.74 5.24 -3.81
N ALA A 234 -13.59 4.40 -4.82
CA ALA A 234 -13.96 2.98 -4.77
C ALA A 234 -15.45 2.78 -4.43
N ASP A 235 -15.73 2.19 -3.27
CA ASP A 235 -17.05 1.98 -2.68
C ASP A 235 -17.60 3.20 -1.92
N ASP A 236 -16.74 4.18 -1.58
CA ASP A 236 -17.14 5.41 -0.89
C ASP A 236 -17.64 6.46 -1.89
N ILE A 237 -18.92 6.80 -1.83
CA ILE A 237 -19.57 7.87 -2.59
C ILE A 237 -19.75 9.07 -1.69
N THR A 238 -19.37 10.25 -2.17
CA THR A 238 -19.53 11.50 -1.42
C THR A 238 -20.28 12.54 -2.25
N PHE A 239 -21.34 13.12 -1.64
CA PHE A 239 -22.01 14.34 -2.10
C PHE A 239 -21.77 15.45 -1.09
N SER A 240 -21.71 16.68 -1.57
CA SER A 240 -21.64 17.85 -0.67
C SER A 240 -22.32 19.07 -1.25
N SER A 241 -22.80 19.97 -0.39
CA SER A 241 -23.55 21.16 -0.79
C SER A 241 -23.52 22.24 0.29
N MET A 242 -23.90 23.47 -0.13
CA MET A 242 -24.17 24.59 0.76
C MET A 242 -25.57 24.51 1.35
N HIS A 243 -26.53 23.87 0.69
CA HIS A 243 -27.95 23.78 1.07
C HIS A 243 -28.36 22.35 1.38
N TYR A 244 -29.46 22.19 2.09
CA TYR A 244 -29.95 20.89 2.57
C TYR A 244 -30.90 20.22 1.56
N VAL A 245 -30.56 19.02 1.09
CA VAL A 245 -31.35 18.17 0.18
C VAL A 245 -31.46 16.71 0.64
N TYR A 246 -30.91 16.38 1.78
CA TYR A 246 -30.65 15.00 2.23
C TYR A 246 -31.75 14.42 3.11
N SER A 247 -33.01 14.84 2.94
CA SER A 247 -34.13 14.23 3.65
C SER A 247 -34.31 12.77 3.23
N GLY A 248 -34.54 11.87 4.18
CA GLY A 248 -34.71 10.43 3.92
C GLY A 248 -35.84 10.11 2.92
N ASN A 249 -36.91 10.90 2.94
CA ASN A 249 -38.04 10.78 2.00
C ASN A 249 -37.98 11.78 0.84
N GLY A 250 -36.88 12.55 0.71
CA GLY A 250 -36.68 13.53 -0.31
C GLY A 250 -36.50 12.96 -1.71
N GLU A 251 -36.71 13.81 -2.72
CA GLU A 251 -36.54 13.41 -4.12
C GLU A 251 -35.12 12.98 -4.43
N PHE A 252 -34.12 13.70 -3.89
CA PHE A 252 -32.71 13.35 -4.05
C PHE A 252 -32.39 11.93 -3.57
N THR A 253 -32.80 11.59 -2.35
CA THR A 253 -32.49 10.29 -1.73
C THR A 253 -33.22 9.14 -2.41
N LYS A 254 -34.45 9.35 -2.85
CA LYS A 254 -35.21 8.36 -3.63
C LYS A 254 -34.56 8.08 -4.98
N GLU A 255 -34.18 9.11 -5.71
CA GLU A 255 -33.54 8.98 -7.03
C GLU A 255 -32.12 8.40 -6.90
N LEU A 256 -31.37 8.79 -5.87
CA LEU A 256 -30.07 8.22 -5.54
C LEU A 256 -30.15 6.71 -5.33
N ALA A 257 -31.08 6.25 -4.48
CA ALA A 257 -31.30 4.82 -4.23
C ALA A 257 -31.71 4.08 -5.51
N ARG A 258 -32.61 4.67 -6.31
CA ARG A 258 -33.02 4.11 -7.60
C ARG A 258 -31.84 3.94 -8.56
N ILE A 259 -30.98 4.95 -8.68
CA ILE A 259 -29.78 4.87 -9.56
C ILE A 259 -28.84 3.77 -9.07
N ILE A 260 -28.50 3.73 -7.79
CA ILE A 260 -27.58 2.74 -7.22
C ILE A 260 -28.12 1.32 -7.44
N ASN A 261 -29.40 1.08 -7.09
CA ASN A 261 -30.04 -0.23 -7.23
C ASN A 261 -30.14 -0.67 -8.69
N THR A 262 -30.48 0.21 -9.64
CA THR A 262 -30.54 -0.12 -11.07
C THR A 262 -29.15 -0.43 -11.66
N GLN A 263 -28.09 -0.02 -10.99
CA GLN A 263 -26.70 -0.39 -11.35
C GLN A 263 -26.22 -1.63 -10.59
N GLY A 264 -27.09 -2.37 -9.90
CA GLY A 264 -26.77 -3.63 -9.24
C GLY A 264 -25.88 -3.46 -7.99
N PHE A 265 -25.94 -2.29 -7.34
CA PHE A 265 -25.25 -2.04 -6.07
C PHE A 265 -26.26 -1.83 -4.96
N VAL A 266 -25.85 -2.06 -3.71
CA VAL A 266 -26.67 -1.90 -2.51
C VAL A 266 -26.00 -0.92 -1.56
N ILE A 267 -26.77 0.04 -1.06
CA ILE A 267 -26.29 1.02 -0.07
C ILE A 267 -26.08 0.34 1.28
N ASN A 268 -24.97 0.64 1.93
CA ASN A 268 -24.70 0.24 3.30
C ASN A 268 -25.25 1.31 4.26
N GLU A 269 -26.51 1.15 4.67
CA GLU A 269 -27.20 2.13 5.52
C GLU A 269 -26.44 2.38 6.84
N ALA A 270 -25.83 1.34 7.43
CA ALA A 270 -25.10 1.45 8.69
C ALA A 270 -23.84 2.36 8.59
N LYS A 271 -23.33 2.60 7.38
CA LYS A 271 -22.19 3.47 7.13
C LYS A 271 -22.56 4.77 6.44
N THR A 272 -23.79 4.90 5.99
CA THR A 272 -24.32 6.15 5.39
C THR A 272 -24.44 7.21 6.46
N ARG A 273 -23.86 8.39 6.19
CA ARG A 273 -23.84 9.48 7.17
C ARG A 273 -23.92 10.85 6.54
N LEU A 274 -24.72 11.72 7.15
CA LEU A 274 -24.77 13.15 6.83
C LEU A 274 -24.03 13.93 7.90
N GLN A 275 -23.05 14.71 7.49
CA GLN A 275 -22.24 15.56 8.34
C GLN A 275 -22.56 17.02 8.02
N LYS A 276 -22.87 17.81 9.06
CA LYS A 276 -23.29 19.22 8.93
C LYS A 276 -22.16 20.16 9.34
N LEU A 277 -22.20 21.39 8.87
CA LEU A 277 -21.33 22.48 9.35
C LEU A 277 -21.45 22.60 10.88
N GLY A 278 -20.34 22.83 11.57
CA GLY A 278 -20.25 22.80 13.04
C GLY A 278 -19.97 21.40 13.62
N SER A 279 -20.16 20.34 12.84
CA SER A 279 -19.71 18.99 13.20
C SER A 279 -18.42 18.61 12.46
N ARG A 280 -17.83 17.49 12.83
CA ARG A 280 -16.66 16.95 12.13
C ARG A 280 -17.07 16.44 10.75
N GLN A 281 -16.67 17.15 9.69
CA GLN A 281 -16.85 16.74 8.31
C GLN A 281 -15.60 16.02 7.81
N GLU A 282 -15.77 14.81 7.28
CA GLU A 282 -14.67 13.93 6.86
C GLU A 282 -15.00 13.23 5.54
N VAL A 283 -14.06 13.27 4.60
CA VAL A 283 -14.11 12.55 3.32
C VAL A 283 -12.84 11.70 3.19
N THR A 284 -12.99 10.39 3.02
CA THR A 284 -11.88 9.43 2.91
C THR A 284 -10.79 9.59 3.99
N GLY A 285 -11.20 9.93 5.23
CA GLY A 285 -10.28 10.08 6.36
C GLY A 285 -9.65 11.47 6.52
N ILE A 286 -10.00 12.42 5.66
CA ILE A 286 -9.51 13.81 5.68
C ILE A 286 -10.62 14.74 6.12
N LEU A 287 -10.30 15.69 7.01
CA LEU A 287 -11.23 16.75 7.43
C LEU A 287 -11.35 17.78 6.31
N VAL A 288 -12.60 18.16 5.98
CA VAL A 288 -12.93 19.01 4.82
C VAL A 288 -13.63 20.34 5.18
N SER A 289 -13.38 20.85 6.39
CA SER A 289 -13.84 22.21 6.75
C SER A 289 -13.22 23.28 5.84
N ASP A 290 -12.92 24.47 6.33
CA ASP A 290 -12.33 25.57 5.54
C ASP A 290 -10.99 25.19 4.89
N LYS A 291 -10.23 24.33 5.55
CA LYS A 291 -8.96 23.77 5.04
C LYS A 291 -8.95 22.27 5.21
N LEU A 292 -8.28 21.58 4.27
CA LEU A 292 -8.00 20.14 4.45
C LEU A 292 -7.12 19.95 5.67
N ASN A 293 -7.46 18.97 6.50
CA ASN A 293 -6.72 18.70 7.72
C ASN A 293 -6.78 17.21 8.09
N VAL A 294 -5.88 16.81 8.95
CA VAL A 294 -5.92 15.51 9.63
C VAL A 294 -6.56 15.67 11.01
N THR A 295 -6.94 14.55 11.64
CA THR A 295 -7.52 14.59 12.98
C THR A 295 -6.51 15.08 14.02
N LYS A 296 -6.97 15.76 15.08
CA LYS A 296 -6.12 16.16 16.22
C LYS A 296 -5.37 14.95 16.80
N LYS A 297 -6.04 13.79 16.87
CA LYS A 297 -5.43 12.54 17.35
C LYS A 297 -4.22 12.13 16.50
N TYR A 298 -4.29 12.29 15.18
CA TYR A 298 -3.18 11.95 14.27
C TYR A 298 -1.92 12.79 14.56
N VAL A 299 -2.08 14.10 14.68
CA VAL A 299 -0.97 15.02 14.99
C VAL A 299 -0.42 14.76 16.40
N ARG A 300 -1.30 14.53 17.38
CA ARG A 300 -0.90 14.24 18.76
C ARG A 300 -0.06 12.98 18.85
N GLU A 301 -0.41 11.94 18.12
CA GLU A 301 0.35 10.69 18.09
C GLU A 301 1.79 10.89 17.56
N ILE A 302 1.97 11.64 16.47
CA ILE A 302 3.30 11.98 15.94
C ILE A 302 4.08 12.78 16.97
N ARG A 303 3.47 13.82 17.54
CA ARG A 303 4.09 14.69 18.54
C ARG A 303 4.54 13.92 19.77
N SER A 304 3.70 13.02 20.29
CA SER A 304 4.00 12.19 21.45
C SER A 304 5.20 11.26 21.19
N LEU A 305 5.25 10.60 20.04
CA LEU A 305 6.38 9.72 19.70
C LEU A 305 7.69 10.50 19.53
N LEU A 306 7.65 11.67 18.88
CA LEU A 306 8.83 12.53 18.76
C LEU A 306 9.30 13.07 20.10
N TYR A 307 8.38 13.44 21.00
CA TYR A 307 8.71 13.88 22.37
C TYR A 307 9.38 12.78 23.18
N ILE A 308 8.83 11.55 23.16
CA ILE A 308 9.42 10.41 23.88
C ILE A 308 10.81 10.11 23.32
N TRP A 309 10.95 10.14 22.01
CA TRP A 309 12.25 9.95 21.36
C TRP A 309 13.26 11.02 21.79
N ASP A 310 12.84 12.28 21.84
CA ASP A 310 13.70 13.38 22.23
C ASP A 310 14.17 13.30 23.69
N LYS A 311 13.23 13.07 24.61
CA LYS A 311 13.48 13.10 26.06
C LYS A 311 14.12 11.81 26.58
N TYR A 312 13.70 10.64 26.05
CA TYR A 312 14.04 9.33 26.63
C TYR A 312 14.80 8.42 25.65
N GLY A 313 15.06 8.88 24.42
CA GLY A 313 15.79 8.15 23.40
C GLY A 313 14.92 7.25 22.54
N TYR A 314 15.55 6.76 21.46
CA TYR A 314 14.88 5.94 20.42
C TYR A 314 14.28 4.64 20.97
N SER A 315 15.01 3.95 21.85
CA SER A 315 14.57 2.67 22.46
C SER A 315 13.27 2.82 23.25
N ALA A 316 13.14 3.91 24.02
CA ALA A 316 11.92 4.20 24.79
C ALA A 316 10.73 4.51 23.84
N ALA A 317 10.96 5.32 22.81
CA ALA A 317 9.95 5.58 21.79
C ALA A 317 9.50 4.31 21.05
N MET A 318 10.44 3.43 20.72
CA MET A 318 10.16 2.14 20.08
C MET A 318 9.36 1.20 20.99
N SER A 319 9.71 1.12 22.27
CA SER A 319 9.00 0.31 23.28
C SER A 319 7.54 0.77 23.45
N ARG A 320 7.27 2.07 23.38
CA ARG A 320 5.92 2.62 23.44
C ARG A 320 5.13 2.41 22.15
N PHE A 321 5.80 2.57 21.01
CA PHE A 321 5.20 2.45 19.69
C PHE A 321 4.81 1.02 19.33
N PHE A 322 5.70 0.06 19.56
CA PHE A 322 5.61 -1.28 18.99
C PHE A 322 4.39 -2.09 19.46
N PRO A 323 4.04 -2.15 20.76
CA PRO A 323 2.87 -2.90 21.22
C PRO A 323 1.57 -2.39 20.60
N LYS A 324 1.39 -1.08 20.52
CA LYS A 324 0.22 -0.44 19.89
C LYS A 324 0.15 -0.74 18.40
N TYR A 325 1.27 -0.59 17.70
CA TYR A 325 1.36 -0.90 16.28
C TYR A 325 1.02 -2.37 15.99
N LYS A 326 1.54 -3.30 16.80
CA LYS A 326 1.25 -4.74 16.70
C LYS A 326 -0.23 -5.03 16.93
N ALA A 327 -0.85 -4.40 17.93
CA ALA A 327 -2.27 -4.57 18.22
C ALA A 327 -3.16 -4.05 17.07
N GLU A 328 -2.80 -2.91 16.45
CA GLU A 328 -3.56 -2.32 15.35
C GLU A 328 -3.39 -3.07 14.03
N LYS A 329 -2.20 -3.55 13.73
CA LYS A 329 -1.85 -4.19 12.44
C LYS A 329 -2.08 -5.70 12.39
N GLY A 330 -2.21 -6.35 13.54
CA GLY A 330 -2.56 -7.77 13.70
C GLY A 330 -1.39 -8.72 13.47
N HIS A 331 -0.71 -8.69 12.35
CA HIS A 331 0.48 -9.52 12.11
C HIS A 331 1.54 -8.75 11.33
N ILE A 332 2.79 -9.00 11.69
CA ILE A 332 3.96 -8.39 11.08
C ILE A 332 4.73 -9.51 10.38
N LYS A 333 4.69 -9.53 9.05
CA LYS A 333 5.30 -10.62 8.26
C LYS A 333 6.79 -10.48 8.04
N LYS A 334 7.34 -9.26 8.14
CA LYS A 334 8.73 -8.94 7.75
C LYS A 334 9.49 -8.24 8.88
N GLY A 335 9.54 -8.85 10.06
CA GLY A 335 10.24 -8.26 11.20
C GLY A 335 9.51 -7.07 11.84
N ASN A 336 10.13 -6.49 12.87
CA ASN A 336 9.59 -5.34 13.56
C ASN A 336 9.70 -4.09 12.68
N PRO A 337 8.64 -3.26 12.58
CA PRO A 337 8.72 -2.02 11.84
C PRO A 337 9.64 -1.04 12.56
N GLU A 338 10.53 -0.40 11.82
CA GLU A 338 11.33 0.71 12.33
C GLU A 338 10.44 1.92 12.60
N LEU A 339 10.56 2.51 13.77
CA LEU A 339 9.79 3.70 14.16
C LEU A 339 10.06 4.88 13.22
N THR A 340 11.31 5.06 12.78
CA THR A 340 11.72 6.08 11.81
C THR A 340 10.91 5.99 10.52
N ASN A 341 10.82 4.81 9.92
CA ASN A 341 10.08 4.61 8.67
C ASN A 341 8.57 4.87 8.84
N VAL A 342 8.02 4.51 9.99
CA VAL A 342 6.59 4.73 10.28
C VAL A 342 6.31 6.22 10.54
N LEU A 343 7.18 6.92 11.28
CA LEU A 343 7.06 8.36 11.50
C LEU A 343 7.24 9.15 10.22
N ASP A 344 8.23 8.79 9.39
CA ASP A 344 8.42 9.42 8.08
C ASP A 344 7.17 9.28 7.23
N GLY A 345 6.63 8.06 7.09
CA GLY A 345 5.37 7.84 6.36
C GLY A 345 4.18 8.63 6.91
N LYS A 346 4.09 8.80 8.25
CA LYS A 346 3.06 9.64 8.89
C LYS A 346 3.27 11.13 8.59
N LEU A 347 4.50 11.61 8.60
CA LEU A 347 4.86 13.00 8.29
C LEU A 347 4.65 13.30 6.82
N MET A 348 4.99 12.37 5.90
CA MET A 348 4.68 12.50 4.47
C MET A 348 3.17 12.56 4.21
N TYR A 349 2.36 11.75 4.92
CA TYR A 349 0.91 11.87 4.84
C TYR A 349 0.40 13.23 5.36
N LEU A 350 0.96 13.73 6.46
CA LEU A 350 0.64 15.06 6.99
C LEU A 350 0.96 16.16 5.97
N LYS A 351 2.14 16.09 5.34
CA LYS A 351 2.55 16.96 4.22
C LYS A 351 1.57 16.91 3.06
N MET A 352 1.19 15.70 2.63
CA MET A 352 0.27 15.50 1.52
C MET A 352 -1.10 16.17 1.78
N VAL A 353 -1.60 16.12 3.03
CA VAL A 353 -2.91 16.70 3.39
C VAL A 353 -2.86 18.19 3.61
N LYS A 354 -1.84 18.72 4.31
CA LYS A 354 -1.78 20.11 4.76
C LYS A 354 -0.90 21.01 3.91
N GLY A 355 -0.07 20.42 3.05
CA GLY A 355 0.96 21.12 2.26
C GLY A 355 2.31 21.17 2.95
N ASP A 356 3.35 21.40 2.18
CA ASP A 356 4.75 21.47 2.62
C ASP A 356 5.09 22.73 3.44
N ALA A 357 4.36 23.81 3.23
CA ALA A 357 4.49 25.06 3.98
C ALA A 357 3.69 25.10 5.30
N ASP A 358 2.93 24.03 5.64
CA ASP A 358 2.16 24.03 6.89
C ASP A 358 3.05 24.06 8.12
N SER A 359 2.84 25.01 9.03
CA SER A 359 3.67 25.23 10.21
C SER A 359 3.75 24.01 11.17
N VAL A 360 2.68 23.23 11.26
CA VAL A 360 2.66 22.01 12.08
C VAL A 360 3.51 20.92 11.42
N TYR A 361 3.37 20.74 10.11
CA TYR A 361 4.20 19.80 9.36
C TYR A 361 5.67 20.18 9.46
N VAL A 362 6.03 21.41 9.10
CA VAL A 362 7.44 21.90 9.13
C VAL A 362 8.06 21.65 10.49
N ARG A 363 7.41 22.10 11.58
CA ARG A 363 7.95 21.92 12.93
C ARG A 363 8.17 20.46 13.32
N LEU A 364 7.20 19.57 13.02
CA LEU A 364 7.30 18.16 13.36
C LEU A 364 8.33 17.43 12.51
N TYR A 365 8.44 17.80 11.23
CA TYR A 365 9.40 17.21 10.31
C TYR A 365 10.83 17.64 10.63
N THR A 366 11.05 18.93 10.94
CA THR A 366 12.36 19.43 11.40
C THR A 366 12.79 18.70 12.66
N LYS A 367 11.87 18.57 13.66
CA LYS A 367 12.19 17.82 14.88
C LYS A 367 12.50 16.35 14.61
N PHE A 368 11.77 15.73 13.71
CA PHE A 368 12.05 14.35 13.28
C PHE A 368 13.45 14.23 12.66
N GLN A 369 13.82 15.14 11.77
CA GLN A 369 15.16 15.14 11.13
C GLN A 369 16.28 15.37 12.15
N GLU A 370 16.10 16.30 13.10
CA GLU A 370 17.05 16.52 14.19
C GLU A 370 17.29 15.24 15.00
N LEU A 371 16.21 14.51 15.35
CA LEU A 371 16.29 13.26 16.12
C LEU A 371 16.95 12.14 15.30
N VAL A 372 16.59 12.01 14.03
CA VAL A 372 17.24 11.06 13.14
C VAL A 372 18.74 11.36 13.03
N ASN A 373 19.11 12.62 12.79
CA ASN A 373 20.53 13.01 12.68
C ASN A 373 21.29 12.84 14.00
N ARG A 374 20.64 13.12 15.14
CA ARG A 374 21.24 12.94 16.47
C ARG A 374 21.53 11.46 16.78
N ASP A 375 20.55 10.58 16.54
CA ASP A 375 20.61 9.21 16.99
C ASP A 375 21.14 8.24 15.94
N THR A 376 21.09 8.62 14.65
CA THR A 376 21.74 7.87 13.56
C THR A 376 23.07 8.49 13.09
N GLY A 377 23.36 9.71 13.53
CA GLY A 377 24.48 10.52 13.03
C GLY A 377 24.23 11.05 11.61
N PRO A 378 25.16 11.85 11.04
CA PRO A 378 25.07 12.28 9.66
C PRO A 378 24.87 11.04 8.80
N SER A 379 23.83 11.04 7.99
CA SER A 379 23.33 9.92 7.17
C SER A 379 24.41 8.87 6.90
N LYS A 380 24.40 7.77 7.66
CA LYS A 380 25.45 6.74 7.58
C LYS A 380 25.23 5.78 6.43
N THR A 381 24.46 6.20 5.43
CA THR A 381 24.46 5.55 4.14
C THR A 381 25.65 6.11 3.38
N ASN A 382 26.72 5.34 3.34
CA ASN A 382 27.88 5.71 2.55
C ASN A 382 27.54 5.70 1.05
N SER A 383 28.45 6.17 0.20
CA SER A 383 28.28 6.18 -1.27
C SER A 383 27.95 4.81 -1.89
N TYR A 384 28.05 3.73 -1.12
CA TYR A 384 27.74 2.35 -1.50
C TYR A 384 26.40 1.83 -0.98
N GLY A 385 25.56 2.70 -0.39
CA GLY A 385 24.24 2.32 0.13
C GLY A 385 24.26 1.47 1.41
N ILE A 386 25.37 1.53 2.18
CA ILE A 386 25.50 0.84 3.48
C ILE A 386 25.07 1.79 4.59
N THR A 387 24.08 1.35 5.40
CA THR A 387 23.62 2.07 6.58
C THR A 387 24.19 1.45 7.85
N TYR A 388 24.87 2.22 8.67
CA TYR A 388 25.39 1.79 9.97
C TYR A 388 24.25 1.84 11.00
N ILE A 389 23.98 0.72 11.69
CA ILE A 389 22.89 0.59 12.69
C ILE A 389 23.45 0.88 14.09
N GLU A 390 24.52 0.15 14.45
CA GLU A 390 25.20 0.24 15.73
C GLU A 390 26.71 0.22 15.47
N SER A 391 27.49 0.97 16.23
CA SER A 391 28.96 1.04 16.07
C SER A 391 29.61 1.12 17.44
N PHE A 392 30.65 0.33 17.62
CA PHE A 392 31.41 0.24 18.85
C PHE A 392 32.91 0.25 18.56
N PRO A 393 33.75 0.93 19.36
CA PRO A 393 35.18 0.65 19.38
C PRO A 393 35.44 -0.83 19.62
N ILE A 394 36.33 -1.46 18.86
CA ILE A 394 36.54 -2.92 18.95
C ILE A 394 36.86 -3.38 20.38
N LEU A 395 37.73 -2.63 21.08
CA LEU A 395 38.12 -3.01 22.47
C LEU A 395 36.93 -2.93 23.45
N GLU A 396 36.04 -1.96 23.27
CA GLU A 396 34.81 -1.86 24.09
C GLU A 396 33.84 -3.00 23.77
N PHE A 397 33.67 -3.31 22.46
CA PHE A 397 32.82 -4.41 22.02
C PHE A 397 33.30 -5.76 22.53
N GLU A 398 34.62 -6.06 22.44
CA GLU A 398 35.21 -7.27 22.98
C GLU A 398 34.93 -7.42 24.47
N LYS A 399 35.09 -6.32 25.25
CA LYS A 399 34.81 -6.29 26.68
C LYS A 399 33.34 -6.47 27.02
N ASP A 400 32.44 -5.72 26.34
CA ASP A 400 30.99 -5.75 26.61
C ASP A 400 30.34 -7.07 26.22
N LYS A 401 30.78 -7.67 25.14
CA LYS A 401 30.22 -8.92 24.61
C LYS A 401 30.99 -10.17 25.04
N ASN A 402 32.02 -9.99 25.85
CA ASN A 402 32.92 -11.08 26.31
C ASN A 402 33.36 -11.97 25.14
N THR A 403 33.92 -11.35 24.12
CA THR A 403 34.33 -12.01 22.86
C THR A 403 35.65 -11.47 22.37
N ASP A 404 36.40 -12.29 21.63
CA ASP A 404 37.60 -11.87 20.92
C ASP A 404 37.34 -11.78 19.43
N ILE A 405 37.75 -10.65 18.83
CA ILE A 405 37.68 -10.45 17.37
C ILE A 405 39.01 -10.90 16.76
N THR A 406 38.94 -11.94 15.94
CA THR A 406 40.11 -12.49 15.21
C THR A 406 40.03 -12.07 13.74
N ILE A 407 41.07 -11.41 13.26
CA ILE A 407 41.19 -10.98 11.86
C ILE A 407 41.92 -12.08 11.07
N HIS A 408 41.36 -12.44 9.92
CA HIS A 408 41.87 -13.47 9.02
C HIS A 408 42.23 -12.88 7.66
N HIS A 409 43.35 -13.30 7.11
CA HIS A 409 43.83 -12.98 5.77
C HIS A 409 43.72 -14.21 4.89
N LYS A 410 42.78 -14.24 3.95
CA LYS A 410 42.59 -15.34 3.01
C LYS A 410 43.44 -15.19 1.76
N ASP A 411 43.59 -13.94 1.26
CA ASP A 411 44.39 -13.50 0.12
C ASP A 411 44.75 -12.02 0.29
N ALA A 412 45.64 -11.49 -0.53
CA ALA A 412 46.06 -10.10 -0.47
C ALA A 412 44.90 -9.09 -0.51
N ASN A 413 43.74 -9.47 -1.03
CA ASN A 413 42.53 -8.65 -1.17
C ASN A 413 41.30 -9.14 -0.41
N LYS A 414 41.36 -10.26 0.30
CA LYS A 414 40.24 -10.83 1.04
C LYS A 414 40.57 -10.99 2.52
N ARG A 415 40.19 -9.98 3.29
CA ARG A 415 40.31 -9.91 4.74
C ARG A 415 38.91 -9.97 5.37
N TYR A 416 38.76 -10.71 6.47
CA TYR A 416 37.52 -10.76 7.24
C TYR A 416 37.86 -11.01 8.70
N ALA A 417 36.95 -10.72 9.60
CA ALA A 417 37.09 -11.04 11.00
C ALA A 417 36.00 -12.00 11.48
N THR A 418 36.31 -12.79 12.48
CA THR A 418 35.37 -13.67 13.16
C THR A 418 35.30 -13.33 14.65
N PHE A 419 34.10 -13.45 15.22
CA PHE A 419 33.87 -13.27 16.65
C PHE A 419 32.60 -14.03 17.08
N ARG A 420 32.38 -14.13 18.38
CA ARG A 420 31.26 -14.87 18.94
C ARG A 420 30.28 -13.94 19.61
N LEU A 421 28.96 -14.04 19.29
CA LEU A 421 27.90 -13.38 19.98
C LEU A 421 26.98 -14.41 20.64
N GLY A 422 27.10 -14.58 21.95
CA GLY A 422 26.47 -15.68 22.68
C GLY A 422 26.93 -17.05 22.12
N GLU A 423 25.99 -17.86 21.65
CA GLU A 423 26.29 -19.17 21.08
C GLU A 423 26.61 -19.18 19.59
N THR A 424 26.46 -18.04 18.90
CA THR A 424 26.60 -17.95 17.44
C THR A 424 27.93 -17.35 17.01
N HIS A 425 28.56 -17.97 16.00
CA HIS A 425 29.70 -17.38 15.32
C HIS A 425 29.26 -16.37 14.28
N GLN A 426 29.92 -15.21 14.27
CA GLN A 426 29.64 -14.10 13.36
C GLN A 426 30.88 -13.84 12.50
N VAL A 427 30.64 -13.33 11.31
CA VAL A 427 31.68 -12.89 10.36
C VAL A 427 31.50 -11.40 10.07
N ALA A 428 32.58 -10.63 10.20
CA ALA A 428 32.61 -9.23 9.82
C ALA A 428 33.50 -9.03 8.58
N SER A 429 33.01 -8.19 7.66
CA SER A 429 33.83 -7.69 6.55
C SER A 429 34.76 -6.58 7.07
N ILE A 430 35.92 -6.43 6.47
CA ILE A 430 36.86 -5.34 6.79
C ILE A 430 36.78 -4.30 5.68
N ASN A 431 36.58 -3.02 6.05
CA ASN A 431 36.55 -1.93 5.09
C ASN A 431 37.90 -1.80 4.39
N LYS A 432 37.88 -1.46 3.10
CA LYS A 432 39.08 -1.27 2.27
C LYS A 432 40.02 -0.19 2.80
N ASP A 433 39.46 0.79 3.52
CA ASP A 433 40.21 1.91 4.12
C ASP A 433 41.05 1.51 5.35
N VAL A 434 40.82 0.32 5.91
CA VAL A 434 41.61 -0.23 7.02
C VAL A 434 42.89 -0.87 6.46
N THR A 435 44.02 -0.39 6.93
CA THR A 435 45.34 -0.94 6.52
C THR A 435 45.78 -2.10 7.44
N PRO A 436 46.71 -2.94 7.00
CA PRO A 436 47.29 -3.97 7.90
C PRO A 436 47.92 -3.40 9.17
N ASP A 437 48.48 -2.21 9.12
CA ASP A 437 49.04 -1.53 10.30
C ASP A 437 47.94 -1.07 11.27
N ASP A 438 46.78 -0.66 10.75
CA ASP A 438 45.61 -0.33 11.58
C ASP A 438 45.05 -1.59 12.27
N GLU A 439 45.07 -2.75 11.60
CA GLU A 439 44.60 -4.01 12.17
C GLU A 439 45.43 -4.44 13.40
N GLN A 440 46.72 -4.10 13.43
CA GLN A 440 47.61 -4.35 14.60
C GLN A 440 47.27 -3.37 15.76
N GLN A 441 46.64 -2.23 15.44
CA GLN A 441 46.28 -1.19 16.41
C GLN A 441 44.76 -1.20 16.67
N LYS A 442 44.23 -2.27 17.30
CA LYS A 442 42.78 -2.44 17.56
C LYS A 442 42.10 -1.19 18.13
N LYS A 443 42.82 -0.32 18.87
CA LYS A 443 42.27 0.96 19.40
C LYS A 443 41.80 1.95 18.32
N LYS A 444 42.26 1.80 17.09
CA LYS A 444 41.85 2.64 15.94
C LYS A 444 40.67 2.06 15.18
N LEU A 445 40.21 0.88 15.55
CA LEU A 445 39.18 0.16 14.84
C LEU A 445 37.84 0.18 15.59
N ALA A 446 36.78 0.20 14.81
CA ALA A 446 35.41 0.03 15.26
C ALA A 446 34.76 -1.14 14.52
N ILE A 447 33.82 -1.79 15.21
CA ILE A 447 32.92 -2.79 14.62
C ILE A 447 31.51 -2.24 14.57
N SER A 448 30.85 -2.36 13.44
CA SER A 448 29.50 -1.85 13.24
C SER A 448 28.59 -2.93 12.69
N CYS A 449 27.37 -3.01 13.25
CA CYS A 449 26.26 -3.69 12.61
C CYS A 449 25.71 -2.79 11.50
N CYS A 450 25.74 -3.28 10.27
CA CYS A 450 25.36 -2.52 9.08
C CYS A 450 24.19 -3.19 8.37
N LYS A 451 23.54 -2.42 7.49
CA LYS A 451 22.48 -2.89 6.61
C LYS A 451 22.75 -2.44 5.17
N ASN A 452 22.67 -3.34 4.22
CA ASN A 452 22.83 -3.02 2.81
C ASN A 452 21.50 -2.47 2.22
N PHE A 453 21.54 -2.00 0.96
CA PHE A 453 20.38 -1.48 0.25
C PHE A 453 19.23 -2.50 0.08
N LYS A 454 19.51 -3.81 0.21
CA LYS A 454 18.51 -4.90 0.22
C LYS A 454 17.90 -5.16 1.59
N GLY A 455 18.40 -4.45 2.63
CA GLY A 455 17.93 -4.62 3.99
C GLY A 455 18.59 -5.79 4.76
N GLU A 456 19.59 -6.45 4.21
CA GLU A 456 20.33 -7.53 4.86
C GLU A 456 21.33 -6.96 5.86
N ARG A 457 21.38 -7.54 7.07
CA ARG A 457 22.33 -7.14 8.12
C ARG A 457 23.64 -7.85 7.95
N PHE A 458 24.73 -7.13 8.20
CA PHE A 458 26.10 -7.68 8.21
C PHE A 458 26.97 -6.87 9.16
N TRP A 459 28.13 -7.42 9.54
CA TRP A 459 29.10 -6.73 10.38
C TRP A 459 30.23 -6.17 9.55
N LEU A 460 30.69 -4.96 9.90
CA LEU A 460 31.76 -4.24 9.21
C LEU A 460 32.75 -3.69 10.23
N ILE A 461 34.05 -3.94 9.99
CA ILE A 461 35.16 -3.28 10.71
C ILE A 461 35.65 -2.09 9.89
N HIS A 462 35.80 -0.93 10.55
CA HIS A 462 36.24 0.32 9.95
C HIS A 462 37.05 1.17 10.95
N LEU A 463 37.61 2.31 10.53
CA LEU A 463 38.36 3.23 11.41
C LEU A 463 37.42 3.98 12.36
N VAL A 464 37.87 4.23 13.61
CA VAL A 464 37.11 4.91 14.69
C VAL A 464 36.74 6.35 14.31
N ASP A 465 37.58 7.07 13.56
CA ASP A 465 37.36 8.46 13.18
C ASP A 465 36.06 8.67 12.38
N LYS A 466 35.42 7.60 11.93
CA LYS A 466 34.14 7.61 11.20
C LYS A 466 32.94 7.27 12.10
N MET A 467 33.13 7.22 13.42
CA MET A 467 32.04 6.94 14.40
C MET A 467 31.45 8.19 15.03
N THR A 468 30.13 8.16 15.27
CA THR A 468 29.46 9.07 16.19
C THR A 468 29.22 8.34 17.54
N GLU A 469 29.66 8.95 18.64
CA GLU A 469 29.41 8.41 19.99
C GLU A 469 27.91 8.39 20.31
N PHE A 470 27.40 7.23 20.71
CA PHE A 470 26.05 7.04 21.23
C PHE A 470 26.14 6.52 22.68
N LYS A 471 25.67 7.34 23.64
CA LYS A 471 25.46 6.91 25.03
C LYS A 471 23.97 6.90 25.34
N PRO A 472 23.33 5.73 25.49
CA PRO A 472 21.93 5.66 25.92
C PRO A 472 21.81 6.17 27.36
N LYS A 473 20.86 7.11 27.59
CA LYS A 473 20.49 7.51 28.95
C LYS A 473 19.60 6.44 29.58
N PRO A 474 19.77 6.10 30.86
CA PRO A 474 18.83 5.23 31.58
C PRO A 474 17.43 5.86 31.57
N VAL A 475 16.41 5.08 31.32
CA VAL A 475 15.02 5.51 31.21
C VAL A 475 14.28 5.13 32.49
N ASP A 476 13.73 6.12 33.19
CA ASP A 476 12.74 5.89 34.25
C ASP A 476 11.36 5.73 33.61
N ILE A 477 10.83 4.50 33.71
CA ILE A 477 9.55 4.12 33.06
C ILE A 477 8.37 4.79 33.76
N ASP A 478 8.46 5.06 35.08
CA ASP A 478 7.38 5.68 35.86
C ASP A 478 7.28 7.18 35.56
N GLU A 479 8.42 7.86 35.39
CA GLU A 479 8.48 9.25 34.95
C GLU A 479 7.96 9.39 33.52
N LEU A 480 8.31 8.44 32.64
CA LEU A 480 7.82 8.36 31.28
C LEU A 480 6.30 8.25 31.20
N ASN A 481 5.70 7.41 32.04
CA ASN A 481 4.24 7.23 32.06
C ASN A 481 3.52 8.47 32.57
N LYS A 482 4.00 9.13 33.64
CA LYS A 482 3.45 10.39 34.17
C LYS A 482 3.44 11.52 33.14
N ASP A 483 4.57 11.71 32.43
CA ASP A 483 4.66 12.74 31.39
C ASP A 483 3.74 12.45 30.20
N LEU A 484 3.52 11.17 29.90
CA LEU A 484 2.60 10.75 28.83
C LEU A 484 1.13 11.00 29.18
N ASP A 485 0.73 10.72 30.42
CA ASP A 485 -0.63 10.96 30.89
C ASP A 485 -0.95 12.45 30.87
N LEU A 486 0.01 13.29 31.27
CA LEU A 486 -0.09 14.76 31.20
C LEU A 486 -0.20 15.28 29.75
N LEU A 487 0.54 14.70 28.82
CA LEU A 487 0.53 15.07 27.38
C LEU A 487 -0.72 14.58 26.65
N LEU A 488 -1.29 13.46 27.08
CA LEU A 488 -2.47 12.86 26.50
C LEU A 488 -3.77 13.41 27.11
N GLY A 489 -3.67 14.12 28.25
CA GLY A 489 -4.81 14.67 28.98
C GLY A 489 -5.72 13.58 29.55
N ILE A 490 -5.09 12.51 30.08
CA ILE A 490 -5.75 11.40 30.80
C ILE A 490 -5.54 11.65 32.27
#